data_0f87949d229075ce7c7956b422ffd43e
#
_entry.id   0f87949d229075ce7c7956b422ffd43e
#
_cell.length_a   1.000
_cell.length_b   1.000
_cell.length_c   1.000
_cell.angle_alpha   90.00
_cell.angle_beta   90.00
_cell.angle_gamma   90.00
#
_symmetry.space_group_name_H-M   'P 1'
#
loop_
_entity.id
_entity.type
_entity.pdbx_description
1 polymer ?
#
loop_
_entity_poly.entity_id
_entity_poly.type
_entity_poly.pdbx_seq_one_letter_code
_entity_poly.pdbx_strand_id
1 'polypeptide(L)'
;DGGDPCICCIAVDGGFMSRPQQITVLGATGSIGLSTLDVIARHPERYQAFALSGYSRLDELLALCVKHRPQVAVVPHEQAASQLQAGLRAAGLNTEVLVGEEGLCQIASAPEVDAVMAAIVGAAGLRPTLAAVNAGKKILLANKEALVMTGDLFMQAVRRSGSVLLPIDSEHNAIFQCLPQDFARGLGNVGVRRILLTASGGPFRETPLAELEHVTPDQACAHPNWSMGRKISVDSASMMNKGLELIEACWLFDARPDQVEVVIHPQSVIHSLVDYVDGSVLAQLGNPDMRTPIANALAWPERIDSGVAPLDLFAVARLDFQRPDEQRFPCLRLAREAAMAGNSAPAMLNAANEVAVAAFLDGRIRYPQIARIIEDVLNSEPVVAVDELEAVFAADSKARMLAEQWLSRNG
;
A
#
# COMPACT_ATOMS: atom_id res chain seq x y z
N ASP A 1 15.09 -29.19 14.06
CA ASP A 1 15.05 -27.91 14.75
C ASP A 1 15.66 -26.85 13.83
N GLY A 2 14.94 -26.48 12.80
CA GLY A 2 15.25 -25.37 11.88
C GLY A 2 14.09 -24.41 11.95
N GLY A 3 14.15 -23.45 12.88
CA GLY A 3 13.22 -22.34 12.91
C GLY A 3 13.50 -21.42 11.74
N ASP A 4 12.53 -21.31 10.81
CA ASP A 4 12.60 -20.32 9.74
C ASP A 4 12.75 -18.90 10.32
N PRO A 5 13.64 -18.05 9.74
CA PRO A 5 13.80 -16.69 10.21
C PRO A 5 12.49 -15.92 10.00
N CYS A 6 11.95 -15.45 11.10
CA CYS A 6 10.77 -14.63 11.17
C CYS A 6 10.94 -13.31 10.38
N ILE A 7 9.88 -12.85 9.70
CA ILE A 7 9.76 -11.55 9.01
C ILE A 7 10.25 -10.36 9.87
N CYS A 8 10.27 -10.52 11.21
CA CYS A 8 10.65 -9.50 12.18
C CYS A 8 11.73 -9.95 13.18
N CYS A 9 12.30 -11.16 13.08
CA CYS A 9 13.32 -11.66 14.00
C CYS A 9 14.75 -11.36 13.52
N ILE A 10 15.05 -10.12 13.20
CA ILE A 10 16.44 -9.67 13.17
C ILE A 10 16.73 -9.09 14.56
N ALA A 11 17.68 -9.71 15.30
CA ALA A 11 18.28 -9.09 16.45
C ALA A 11 18.87 -7.75 15.96
N VAL A 12 18.23 -6.65 16.30
CA VAL A 12 18.75 -5.32 16.04
C VAL A 12 19.89 -5.13 17.04
N ASP A 13 21.12 -5.30 16.56
CA ASP A 13 22.27 -4.79 17.30
C ASP A 13 22.04 -3.28 17.48
N GLY A 14 21.78 -2.87 18.71
CA GLY A 14 21.58 -1.46 19.11
C GLY A 14 22.87 -0.63 19.06
N GLY A 15 23.73 -0.90 18.07
CA GLY A 15 24.92 -0.12 17.76
C GLY A 15 24.51 1.23 17.15
N PHE A 16 24.99 2.32 17.72
CA PHE A 16 24.95 3.65 17.09
C PHE A 16 25.39 3.51 15.63
N MET A 17 24.50 3.74 14.68
CA MET A 17 24.83 3.70 13.26
C MET A 17 25.85 4.79 12.98
N SER A 18 26.99 4.42 12.44
CA SER A 18 28.11 5.34 12.18
C SER A 18 27.82 6.34 11.03
N ARG A 19 26.73 6.13 10.29
CA ARG A 19 26.26 6.99 9.21
C ARG A 19 24.72 7.01 9.15
N PRO A 20 24.10 8.07 8.56
CA PRO A 20 22.68 8.07 8.26
C PRO A 20 22.30 6.91 7.32
N GLN A 21 21.13 6.28 7.59
CA GLN A 21 20.56 5.27 6.69
C GLN A 21 20.22 5.90 5.34
N GLN A 22 20.57 5.20 4.27
CA GLN A 22 20.35 5.62 2.90
C GLN A 22 19.00 5.09 2.42
N ILE A 23 18.09 5.99 2.10
CA ILE A 23 16.69 5.67 1.75
C ILE A 23 16.44 5.95 0.28
N THR A 24 16.02 4.93 -0.47
CA THR A 24 15.44 5.11 -1.80
C THR A 24 13.93 5.34 -1.67
N VAL A 25 13.42 6.38 -2.33
CA VAL A 25 11.98 6.69 -2.36
C VAL A 25 11.44 6.49 -3.77
N LEU A 26 10.79 5.37 -3.98
CA LEU A 26 10.08 5.06 -5.22
C LEU A 26 8.72 5.80 -5.21
N GLY A 27 8.50 6.71 -6.17
CA GLY A 27 7.32 7.56 -6.21
C GLY A 27 7.41 8.80 -5.32
N ALA A 28 8.56 9.48 -5.31
CA ALA A 28 8.88 10.59 -4.41
C ALA A 28 7.92 11.79 -4.51
N THR A 29 7.34 12.03 -5.69
CA THR A 29 6.38 13.12 -5.90
C THR A 29 4.95 12.78 -5.48
N GLY A 30 4.65 11.52 -5.10
CA GLY A 30 3.36 11.09 -4.54
C GLY A 30 3.19 11.55 -3.08
N SER A 31 1.97 11.45 -2.56
CA SER A 31 1.65 11.85 -1.17
C SER A 31 2.50 11.08 -0.13
N ILE A 32 2.68 9.78 -0.32
CA ILE A 32 3.54 8.96 0.55
C ILE A 32 5.01 9.36 0.41
N GLY A 33 5.49 9.57 -0.83
CA GLY A 33 6.86 10.02 -1.06
C GLY A 33 7.15 11.36 -0.39
N LEU A 34 6.26 12.34 -0.52
CA LEU A 34 6.37 13.66 0.13
C LEU A 34 6.37 13.53 1.65
N SER A 35 5.46 12.74 2.23
CA SER A 35 5.41 12.47 3.67
C SER A 35 6.67 11.77 4.17
N THR A 36 7.22 10.84 3.39
CA THR A 36 8.49 10.16 3.70
C THR A 36 9.64 11.15 3.74
N LEU A 37 9.73 12.02 2.74
CA LEU A 37 10.79 13.03 2.67
C LEU A 37 10.66 14.10 3.76
N ASP A 38 9.43 14.41 4.22
CA ASP A 38 9.22 15.26 5.38
C ASP A 38 9.79 14.62 6.66
N VAL A 39 9.51 13.33 6.91
CA VAL A 39 10.04 12.60 8.06
C VAL A 39 11.57 12.50 7.99
N ILE A 40 12.15 12.16 6.82
CA ILE A 40 13.61 12.12 6.61
C ILE A 40 14.24 13.47 6.94
N ALA A 41 13.64 14.58 6.46
CA ALA A 41 14.17 15.92 6.69
C ALA A 41 14.15 16.36 8.16
N ARG A 42 13.29 15.75 9.00
CA ARG A 42 13.24 16.00 10.45
C ARG A 42 14.36 15.30 11.22
N HIS A 43 14.94 14.25 10.63
CA HIS A 43 15.96 13.40 11.27
C HIS A 43 17.20 13.22 10.37
N PRO A 44 17.88 14.32 9.98
CA PRO A 44 19.00 14.26 9.04
C PRO A 44 20.22 13.51 9.59
N GLU A 45 20.32 13.38 10.91
CA GLU A 45 21.35 12.59 11.58
C GLU A 45 21.11 11.08 11.47
N ARG A 46 19.87 10.66 11.17
CA ARG A 46 19.47 9.25 11.07
C ARG A 46 19.22 8.77 9.65
N TYR A 47 18.73 9.66 8.77
CA TYR A 47 18.26 9.29 7.44
C TYR A 47 18.71 10.28 6.37
N GLN A 48 19.00 9.76 5.19
CA GLN A 48 19.32 10.54 4.01
C GLN A 48 18.63 9.93 2.78
N ALA A 49 18.08 10.77 1.91
CA ALA A 49 17.54 10.33 0.63
C ALA A 49 18.68 9.98 -0.31
N PHE A 50 18.85 8.68 -0.63
CA PHE A 50 19.83 8.19 -1.58
C PHE A 50 19.36 8.40 -3.01
N ALA A 51 18.12 7.96 -3.32
CA ALA A 51 17.56 8.07 -4.65
C ALA A 51 16.07 8.42 -4.60
N LEU A 52 15.64 9.17 -5.60
CA LEU A 52 14.25 9.61 -5.77
C LEU A 52 13.75 9.21 -7.15
N SER A 53 12.49 8.76 -7.27
CA SER A 53 11.86 8.58 -8.57
C SER A 53 10.61 9.42 -8.72
N GLY A 54 10.36 9.88 -9.96
CA GLY A 54 9.14 10.60 -10.35
C GLY A 54 8.70 10.20 -11.75
N TYR A 55 7.40 10.33 -12.04
CA TYR A 55 6.85 9.96 -13.35
C TYR A 55 6.49 11.17 -14.20
N SER A 56 5.45 11.91 -13.84
CA SER A 56 4.92 13.04 -14.64
C SER A 56 5.25 14.42 -14.06
N ARG A 57 5.52 14.53 -12.76
CA ARG A 57 5.72 15.79 -12.05
C ARG A 57 7.22 16.12 -11.95
N LEU A 58 7.85 16.45 -13.09
CA LEU A 58 9.31 16.64 -13.18
C LEU A 58 9.79 17.88 -12.42
N ASP A 59 9.02 18.97 -12.41
CA ASP A 59 9.40 20.18 -11.69
C ASP A 59 9.38 19.96 -10.17
N GLU A 60 8.40 19.19 -9.67
CA GLU A 60 8.37 18.79 -8.27
C GLU A 60 9.56 17.86 -7.94
N LEU A 61 9.87 16.91 -8.82
CA LEU A 61 11.03 16.03 -8.62
C LEU A 61 12.33 16.84 -8.57
N LEU A 62 12.50 17.81 -9.45
CA LEU A 62 13.65 18.72 -9.42
C LEU A 62 13.72 19.49 -8.10
N ALA A 63 12.61 20.04 -7.63
CA ALA A 63 12.56 20.75 -6.34
C ALA A 63 12.94 19.83 -5.16
N LEU A 64 12.48 18.56 -5.18
CA LEU A 64 12.87 17.56 -4.19
C LEU A 64 14.37 17.20 -4.29
N CYS A 65 14.92 17.08 -5.49
CA CYS A 65 16.36 16.87 -5.68
C CYS A 65 17.19 18.06 -5.14
N VAL A 66 16.75 19.29 -5.37
CA VAL A 66 17.41 20.47 -4.81
C VAL A 66 17.40 20.45 -3.29
N LYS A 67 16.27 20.10 -2.68
CA LYS A 67 16.10 20.07 -1.23
C LYS A 67 16.86 18.93 -0.55
N HIS A 68 16.76 17.72 -1.09
CA HIS A 68 17.27 16.49 -0.44
C HIS A 68 18.61 16.00 -0.98
N ARG A 69 19.07 16.54 -2.11
CA ARG A 69 20.37 16.24 -2.74
C ARG A 69 20.65 14.74 -2.89
N PRO A 70 19.75 13.96 -3.52
CA PRO A 70 19.97 12.54 -3.73
C PRO A 70 21.15 12.30 -4.67
N GLN A 71 21.76 11.12 -4.56
CA GLN A 71 22.82 10.70 -5.49
C GLN A 71 22.23 10.36 -6.87
N VAL A 72 21.03 9.77 -6.90
CA VAL A 72 20.39 9.31 -8.14
C VAL A 72 18.92 9.79 -8.20
N ALA A 73 18.47 10.13 -9.40
CA ALA A 73 17.06 10.35 -9.70
C ALA A 73 16.61 9.47 -10.86
N VAL A 74 15.38 8.95 -10.84
CA VAL A 74 14.83 8.12 -11.92
C VAL A 74 13.58 8.73 -12.50
N VAL A 75 13.51 8.77 -13.83
CA VAL A 75 12.39 9.31 -14.61
C VAL A 75 11.95 8.30 -15.68
N PRO A 76 10.74 8.44 -16.29
CA PRO A 76 10.18 7.39 -17.12
C PRO A 76 10.89 7.18 -18.48
N HIS A 77 11.49 8.20 -19.07
CA HIS A 77 12.03 8.16 -20.43
C HIS A 77 13.11 9.22 -20.65
N GLU A 78 13.91 9.09 -21.73
CA GLU A 78 15.06 9.92 -22.06
C GLU A 78 14.75 11.43 -22.18
N GLN A 79 13.57 11.79 -22.68
CA GLN A 79 13.17 13.20 -22.77
C GLN A 79 13.04 13.82 -21.38
N ALA A 80 12.39 13.10 -20.44
CA ALA A 80 12.28 13.52 -19.05
C ALA A 80 13.66 13.59 -18.36
N ALA A 81 14.58 12.65 -18.69
CA ALA A 81 15.94 12.66 -18.17
C ALA A 81 16.71 13.91 -18.63
N SER A 82 16.61 14.26 -19.90
CA SER A 82 17.26 15.46 -20.46
C SER A 82 16.74 16.73 -19.80
N GLN A 83 15.43 16.83 -19.56
CA GLN A 83 14.81 17.97 -18.89
C GLN A 83 15.27 18.07 -17.43
N LEU A 84 15.19 16.97 -16.66
CA LEU A 84 15.60 16.94 -15.27
C LEU A 84 17.09 17.27 -15.12
N GLN A 85 17.94 16.69 -15.98
CA GLN A 85 19.40 16.90 -15.95
C GLN A 85 19.79 18.35 -16.22
N ALA A 86 19.06 19.05 -17.12
CA ALA A 86 19.26 20.47 -17.35
C ALA A 86 18.96 21.29 -16.10
N GLY A 87 17.84 21.01 -15.42
CA GLY A 87 17.46 21.65 -14.16
C GLY A 87 18.45 21.39 -13.03
N LEU A 88 18.92 20.14 -12.89
CA LEU A 88 19.92 19.75 -11.87
C LEU A 88 21.25 20.47 -12.07
N ARG A 89 21.74 20.56 -13.32
CA ARG A 89 22.96 21.32 -13.65
C ARG A 89 22.81 22.80 -13.35
N ALA A 90 21.65 23.40 -13.69
CA ALA A 90 21.37 24.79 -13.39
C ALA A 90 21.33 25.07 -11.86
N ALA A 91 20.92 24.07 -11.07
CA ALA A 91 20.93 24.11 -9.61
C ALA A 91 22.30 23.74 -8.98
N GLY A 92 23.32 23.42 -9.78
CA GLY A 92 24.66 23.04 -9.30
C GLY A 92 24.69 21.67 -8.62
N LEU A 93 23.82 20.74 -9.04
CA LEU A 93 23.75 19.37 -8.51
C LEU A 93 24.35 18.36 -9.46
N ASN A 94 25.03 17.36 -8.89
CA ASN A 94 25.63 16.24 -9.60
C ASN A 94 24.81 14.94 -9.48
N THR A 95 23.50 15.05 -9.23
CA THR A 95 22.59 13.89 -9.17
C THR A 95 22.61 13.15 -10.52
N GLU A 96 22.89 11.87 -10.50
CA GLU A 96 22.80 10.99 -11.67
C GLU A 96 21.33 10.80 -12.05
N VAL A 97 21.02 10.77 -13.35
CA VAL A 97 19.64 10.55 -13.84
C VAL A 97 19.59 9.24 -14.61
N LEU A 98 18.78 8.31 -14.11
CA LEU A 98 18.49 7.03 -14.74
C LEU A 98 17.07 7.02 -15.32
N VAL A 99 16.78 6.04 -16.18
CA VAL A 99 15.54 6.00 -16.95
C VAL A 99 14.83 4.64 -16.80
N GLY A 100 13.51 4.69 -16.73
CA GLY A 100 12.63 3.55 -16.88
C GLY A 100 12.65 2.55 -15.73
N GLU A 101 12.10 1.36 -15.99
CA GLU A 101 11.97 0.29 -14.98
C GLU A 101 13.33 -0.24 -14.54
N GLU A 102 14.29 -0.35 -15.45
CA GLU A 102 15.65 -0.78 -15.13
C GLU A 102 16.32 0.16 -14.12
N GLY A 103 16.20 1.48 -14.34
CA GLY A 103 16.68 2.49 -13.40
C GLY A 103 15.98 2.39 -12.03
N LEU A 104 14.67 2.14 -12.00
CA LEU A 104 13.93 1.91 -10.74
C LEU A 104 14.45 0.67 -9.99
N CYS A 105 14.67 -0.44 -10.69
CA CYS A 105 15.21 -1.65 -10.10
C CYS A 105 16.65 -1.43 -9.58
N GLN A 106 17.47 -0.69 -10.32
CA GLN A 106 18.83 -0.37 -9.93
C GLN A 106 18.89 0.42 -8.62
N ILE A 107 18.11 1.51 -8.49
CA ILE A 107 18.08 2.31 -7.24
C ILE A 107 17.45 1.58 -6.07
N ALA A 108 16.55 0.63 -6.33
CA ALA A 108 15.91 -0.15 -5.30
C ALA A 108 16.83 -1.23 -4.71
N SER A 109 17.75 -1.77 -5.51
CA SER A 109 18.68 -2.85 -5.12
C SER A 109 20.11 -2.40 -4.85
N ALA A 110 20.42 -1.10 -4.99
CA ALA A 110 21.76 -0.56 -4.85
C ALA A 110 22.42 -0.95 -3.50
N PRO A 111 23.70 -1.33 -3.48
CA PRO A 111 24.38 -1.78 -2.25
C PRO A 111 24.38 -0.73 -1.14
N GLU A 112 24.42 0.54 -1.51
CA GLU A 112 24.43 1.68 -0.58
C GLU A 112 23.12 1.86 0.17
N VAL A 113 22.01 1.35 -0.36
CA VAL A 113 20.66 1.56 0.14
C VAL A 113 20.38 0.64 1.32
N ASP A 114 19.93 1.21 2.43
CA ASP A 114 19.54 0.49 3.63
C ASP A 114 18.04 0.16 3.62
N ALA A 115 17.19 1.10 3.14
CA ALA A 115 15.74 0.90 3.08
C ALA A 115 15.12 1.51 1.82
N VAL A 116 14.00 0.92 1.38
CA VAL A 116 13.25 1.37 0.20
C VAL A 116 11.81 1.67 0.59
N MET A 117 11.38 2.92 0.36
CA MET A 117 9.97 3.28 0.38
C MET A 117 9.33 2.91 -0.96
N ALA A 118 8.52 1.86 -0.97
CA ALA A 118 7.83 1.36 -2.15
C ALA A 118 6.46 2.04 -2.29
N ALA A 119 6.41 3.22 -2.92
CA ALA A 119 5.22 4.04 -3.04
C ALA A 119 4.77 4.32 -4.49
N ILE A 120 5.24 3.53 -5.46
CA ILE A 120 4.69 3.53 -6.82
C ILE A 120 3.39 2.73 -6.82
N VAL A 121 2.29 3.35 -7.24
CA VAL A 121 0.95 2.76 -7.25
C VAL A 121 0.79 1.73 -8.37
N GLY A 122 0.03 0.66 -8.11
CA GLY A 122 -0.33 -0.36 -9.10
C GLY A 122 0.80 -1.31 -9.49
N ALA A 123 0.62 -2.04 -10.57
CA ALA A 123 1.54 -3.07 -11.06
C ALA A 123 2.95 -2.54 -11.41
N ALA A 124 3.07 -1.25 -11.77
CA ALA A 124 4.35 -0.63 -12.11
C ALA A 124 5.37 -0.61 -10.95
N GLY A 125 4.90 -0.63 -9.71
CA GLY A 125 5.76 -0.70 -8.52
C GLY A 125 6.27 -2.10 -8.19
N LEU A 126 5.74 -3.15 -8.82
CA LEU A 126 6.00 -4.54 -8.42
C LEU A 126 7.45 -4.96 -8.67
N ARG A 127 7.96 -4.79 -9.90
CA ARG A 127 9.35 -5.22 -10.23
C ARG A 127 10.42 -4.49 -9.41
N PRO A 128 10.39 -3.15 -9.26
CA PRO A 128 11.34 -2.45 -8.40
C PRO A 128 11.25 -2.88 -6.94
N THR A 129 10.04 -3.13 -6.42
CA THR A 129 9.85 -3.59 -5.04
C THR A 129 10.45 -4.99 -4.86
N LEU A 130 10.23 -5.92 -5.80
CA LEU A 130 10.86 -7.24 -5.77
C LEU A 130 12.37 -7.19 -5.93
N ALA A 131 12.91 -6.24 -6.71
CA ALA A 131 14.35 -6.02 -6.80
C ALA A 131 14.95 -5.64 -5.44
N ALA A 132 14.30 -4.75 -4.70
CA ALA A 132 14.68 -4.41 -3.34
C ALA A 132 14.59 -5.60 -2.37
N VAL A 133 13.50 -6.38 -2.45
CA VAL A 133 13.31 -7.60 -1.65
C VAL A 133 14.45 -8.58 -1.92
N ASN A 134 14.70 -8.91 -3.19
CA ASN A 134 15.75 -9.87 -3.56
C ASN A 134 17.16 -9.41 -3.15
N ALA A 135 17.38 -8.09 -3.00
CA ALA A 135 18.62 -7.51 -2.49
C ALA A 135 18.67 -7.47 -0.94
N GLY A 136 17.72 -8.05 -0.24
CA GLY A 136 17.70 -8.11 1.23
C GLY A 136 17.47 -6.78 1.92
N LYS A 137 16.82 -5.80 1.27
CA LYS A 137 16.62 -4.47 1.84
C LYS A 137 15.48 -4.43 2.85
N LYS A 138 15.49 -3.41 3.71
CA LYS A 138 14.31 -3.04 4.53
C LYS A 138 13.28 -2.40 3.60
N ILE A 139 12.10 -2.99 3.49
CA ILE A 139 11.02 -2.55 2.61
C ILE A 139 9.94 -1.86 3.42
N LEU A 140 9.67 -0.60 3.10
CA LEU A 140 8.57 0.18 3.62
C LEU A 140 7.45 0.11 2.57
N LEU A 141 6.52 -0.84 2.76
CA LEU A 141 5.54 -1.22 1.72
C LEU A 141 4.31 -0.30 1.79
N ALA A 142 4.20 0.61 0.83
CA ALA A 142 3.02 1.46 0.62
C ALA A 142 2.23 1.07 -0.65
N ASN A 143 2.80 0.24 -1.52
CA ASN A 143 2.14 -0.32 -2.70
C ASN A 143 1.49 -1.66 -2.35
N LYS A 144 0.24 -1.62 -1.90
CA LYS A 144 -0.52 -2.83 -1.55
C LYS A 144 -0.77 -3.75 -2.74
N GLU A 145 -0.90 -3.18 -3.94
CA GLU A 145 -1.18 -3.94 -5.15
C GLU A 145 -0.08 -4.96 -5.46
N ALA A 146 1.19 -4.62 -5.15
CA ALA A 146 2.30 -5.54 -5.33
C ALA A 146 2.09 -6.86 -4.55
N LEU A 147 1.68 -6.75 -3.27
CA LEU A 147 1.44 -7.92 -2.43
C LEU A 147 0.11 -8.61 -2.76
N VAL A 148 -0.94 -7.84 -3.09
CA VAL A 148 -2.23 -8.38 -3.53
C VAL A 148 -2.07 -9.25 -4.78
N MET A 149 -1.31 -8.77 -5.76
CA MET A 149 -1.13 -9.47 -7.04
C MET A 149 -0.24 -10.71 -6.94
N THR A 150 0.82 -10.65 -6.14
CA THR A 150 1.87 -11.68 -6.13
C THR A 150 1.85 -12.56 -4.89
N GLY A 151 1.23 -12.13 -3.80
CA GLY A 151 0.98 -12.92 -2.60
C GLY A 151 2.14 -13.81 -2.16
N ASP A 152 1.98 -15.12 -2.34
CA ASP A 152 2.98 -16.12 -1.92
C ASP A 152 4.34 -15.93 -2.60
N LEU A 153 4.39 -15.59 -3.89
CA LEU A 153 5.67 -15.33 -4.59
C LEU A 153 6.47 -14.22 -3.91
N PHE A 154 5.78 -13.14 -3.52
CA PHE A 154 6.41 -12.02 -2.83
C PHE A 154 6.92 -12.45 -1.44
N MET A 155 6.07 -13.13 -0.66
CA MET A 155 6.43 -13.57 0.68
C MET A 155 7.52 -14.64 0.66
N GLN A 156 7.57 -15.53 -0.33
CA GLN A 156 8.69 -16.44 -0.55
C GLN A 156 10.00 -15.69 -0.84
N ALA A 157 9.96 -14.64 -1.66
CA ALA A 157 11.13 -13.81 -1.94
C ALA A 157 11.62 -13.11 -0.66
N VAL A 158 10.70 -12.57 0.17
CA VAL A 158 11.04 -11.97 1.48
C VAL A 158 11.74 -12.99 2.39
N ARG A 159 11.17 -14.20 2.52
CA ARG A 159 11.78 -15.27 3.35
C ARG A 159 13.17 -15.68 2.84
N ARG A 160 13.33 -15.85 1.53
CA ARG A 160 14.62 -16.26 0.92
C ARG A 160 15.72 -15.23 1.07
N SER A 161 15.38 -13.94 0.92
CA SER A 161 16.35 -12.84 0.96
C SER A 161 16.66 -12.37 2.37
N GLY A 162 15.81 -12.68 3.36
CA GLY A 162 15.90 -12.13 4.70
C GLY A 162 15.51 -10.65 4.77
N SER A 163 14.80 -10.13 3.78
CA SER A 163 14.29 -8.75 3.78
C SER A 163 13.34 -8.52 4.96
N VAL A 164 13.41 -7.32 5.52
CA VAL A 164 12.45 -6.85 6.52
C VAL A 164 11.33 -6.12 5.80
N LEU A 165 10.12 -6.65 5.89
CA LEU A 165 8.92 -6.06 5.28
C LEU A 165 8.09 -5.34 6.35
N LEU A 166 7.90 -4.03 6.21
CA LEU A 166 7.14 -3.20 7.14
C LEU A 166 5.98 -2.49 6.40
N PRO A 167 4.75 -2.63 6.87
CA PRO A 167 3.60 -2.00 6.25
C PRO A 167 3.56 -0.49 6.51
N ILE A 168 3.21 0.27 5.47
CA ILE A 168 3.02 1.73 5.54
C ILE A 168 1.54 2.09 5.53
N ASP A 169 0.69 1.28 4.88
CA ASP A 169 -0.75 1.50 4.97
C ASP A 169 -1.15 1.62 6.45
N SER A 170 -1.93 2.65 6.79
CA SER A 170 -2.17 3.02 8.20
C SER A 170 -2.80 1.90 9.00
N GLU A 171 -3.71 1.15 8.38
CA GLU A 171 -4.41 0.04 9.01
C GLU A 171 -3.48 -1.15 9.27
N HIS A 172 -2.64 -1.51 8.30
CA HIS A 172 -1.68 -2.60 8.47
C HIS A 172 -0.55 -2.24 9.43
N ASN A 173 -0.08 -0.99 9.40
CA ASN A 173 0.89 -0.51 10.38
C ASN A 173 0.30 -0.54 11.79
N ALA A 174 -0.98 -0.20 11.94
CA ALA A 174 -1.68 -0.30 13.22
C ALA A 174 -1.76 -1.75 13.73
N ILE A 175 -2.10 -2.71 12.85
CA ILE A 175 -2.10 -4.14 13.19
C ILE A 175 -0.69 -4.56 13.62
N PHE A 176 0.33 -4.20 12.83
CA PHE A 176 1.73 -4.51 13.14
C PHE A 176 2.15 -3.99 14.51
N GLN A 177 1.74 -2.78 14.90
CA GLN A 177 2.03 -2.21 16.21
C GLN A 177 1.28 -2.89 17.37
N CYS A 178 0.13 -3.51 17.10
CA CYS A 178 -0.69 -4.20 18.10
C CYS A 178 -0.37 -5.70 18.23
N LEU A 179 0.34 -6.29 17.27
CA LEU A 179 0.78 -7.69 17.31
C LEU A 179 1.98 -7.87 18.25
N PRO A 180 2.14 -9.05 18.87
CA PRO A 180 3.36 -9.38 19.59
C PRO A 180 4.53 -9.53 18.62
N GLN A 181 5.76 -9.28 19.08
CA GLN A 181 6.95 -9.31 18.22
C GLN A 181 7.20 -10.67 17.56
N ASP A 182 6.75 -11.74 18.18
CA ASP A 182 6.90 -13.11 17.69
C ASP A 182 5.68 -13.65 16.91
N PHE A 183 4.86 -12.75 16.35
CA PHE A 183 3.62 -13.12 15.61
C PHE A 183 3.87 -14.07 14.43
N ALA A 184 5.07 -14.08 13.86
CA ALA A 184 5.44 -15.02 12.80
C ALA A 184 5.47 -16.49 13.22
N ARG A 185 5.36 -16.78 14.51
CA ARG A 185 5.10 -18.15 15.00
C ARG A 185 3.69 -18.64 14.67
N GLY A 186 2.88 -17.78 14.00
CA GLY A 186 1.48 -18.00 13.68
C GLY A 186 0.56 -17.34 14.69
N LEU A 187 -0.46 -16.63 14.19
CA LEU A 187 -1.37 -15.80 15.00
C LEU A 187 -2.00 -16.58 16.16
N GLY A 188 -2.48 -17.80 15.91
CA GLY A 188 -3.05 -18.66 16.97
C GLY A 188 -2.06 -19.04 18.06
N ASN A 189 -0.79 -19.25 17.72
CA ASN A 189 0.26 -19.65 18.67
C ASN A 189 0.67 -18.53 19.60
N VAL A 190 0.43 -17.27 19.19
CA VAL A 190 0.71 -16.07 20.00
C VAL A 190 -0.55 -15.49 20.63
N GLY A 191 -1.65 -16.25 20.63
CA GLY A 191 -2.90 -15.86 21.30
C GLY A 191 -3.75 -14.84 20.54
N VAL A 192 -3.50 -14.59 19.26
CA VAL A 192 -4.34 -13.72 18.45
C VAL A 192 -5.54 -14.52 17.93
N ARG A 193 -6.76 -14.04 18.21
CA ARG A 193 -8.02 -14.62 17.75
C ARG A 193 -8.35 -14.15 16.34
N ARG A 194 -8.30 -12.85 16.12
CA ARG A 194 -8.59 -12.21 14.83
C ARG A 194 -8.01 -10.78 14.76
N ILE A 195 -7.92 -10.30 13.55
CA ILE A 195 -7.59 -8.92 13.20
C ILE A 195 -8.90 -8.17 12.93
N LEU A 196 -9.03 -6.97 13.48
CA LEU A 196 -10.16 -6.07 13.23
C LEU A 196 -9.65 -4.91 12.36
N LEU A 197 -9.87 -5.02 11.06
CA LEU A 197 -9.42 -4.06 10.06
C LEU A 197 -10.44 -2.92 9.97
N THR A 198 -10.09 -1.71 10.38
CA THR A 198 -11.03 -0.59 10.39
C THR A 198 -11.16 0.07 9.02
N ALA A 199 -12.31 0.66 8.77
CA ALA A 199 -12.65 1.43 7.58
C ALA A 199 -13.49 2.65 7.95
N SER A 200 -13.33 3.78 7.26
CA SER A 200 -14.24 4.93 7.41
C SER A 200 -15.68 4.64 6.96
N GLY A 201 -15.83 3.64 6.07
CA GLY A 201 -17.08 3.33 5.37
C GLY A 201 -17.28 4.17 4.11
N GLY A 202 -16.36 5.10 3.81
CA GLY A 202 -16.40 5.96 2.62
C GLY A 202 -17.56 6.98 2.63
N PRO A 203 -17.70 7.76 1.57
CA PRO A 203 -18.72 8.82 1.47
C PRO A 203 -20.16 8.27 1.35
N PHE A 204 -20.32 7.02 0.92
CA PHE A 204 -21.63 6.43 0.64
C PHE A 204 -22.17 5.50 1.75
N ARG A 205 -21.55 5.54 2.93
CA ARG A 205 -21.94 4.68 4.05
C ARG A 205 -23.42 4.76 4.40
N GLU A 206 -24.03 5.94 4.32
CA GLU A 206 -25.42 6.21 4.70
C GLU A 206 -26.32 6.54 3.49
N THR A 207 -25.75 6.59 2.27
CA THR A 207 -26.51 6.88 1.05
C THR A 207 -27.54 5.78 0.78
N PRO A 208 -28.82 6.07 0.53
CA PRO A 208 -29.81 5.07 0.15
C PRO A 208 -29.36 4.22 -1.05
N LEU A 209 -29.58 2.90 -1.02
CA LEU A 209 -29.12 2.00 -2.11
C LEU A 209 -29.62 2.43 -3.48
N ALA A 210 -30.85 2.92 -3.58
CA ALA A 210 -31.44 3.39 -4.83
C ALA A 210 -30.75 4.64 -5.40
N GLU A 211 -30.07 5.41 -4.56
CA GLU A 211 -29.37 6.63 -4.99
C GLU A 211 -27.94 6.34 -5.49
N LEU A 212 -27.37 5.18 -5.16
CA LEU A 212 -26.02 4.80 -5.59
C LEU A 212 -25.88 4.74 -7.11
N GLU A 213 -26.97 4.49 -7.84
CA GLU A 213 -26.98 4.50 -9.30
C GLU A 213 -26.66 5.88 -9.90
N HIS A 214 -26.87 6.96 -9.15
CA HIS A 214 -26.79 8.34 -9.62
C HIS A 214 -25.60 9.12 -9.02
N VAL A 215 -24.77 8.47 -8.19
CA VAL A 215 -23.61 9.14 -7.61
C VAL A 215 -22.56 9.44 -8.67
N THR A 216 -21.92 10.58 -8.52
CA THR A 216 -20.92 11.08 -9.47
C THR A 216 -19.50 10.71 -9.03
N PRO A 217 -18.52 10.73 -9.96
CA PRO A 217 -17.11 10.58 -9.62
C PRO A 217 -16.62 11.56 -8.55
N ASP A 218 -17.07 12.80 -8.58
CA ASP A 218 -16.65 13.81 -7.59
C ASP A 218 -17.23 13.52 -6.20
N GLN A 219 -18.46 13.03 -6.12
CA GLN A 219 -19.04 12.57 -4.84
C GLN A 219 -18.27 11.35 -4.30
N ALA A 220 -17.87 10.41 -5.16
CA ALA A 220 -17.06 9.26 -4.76
C ALA A 220 -15.65 9.66 -4.30
N CYS A 221 -15.10 10.73 -4.85
CA CYS A 221 -13.79 11.28 -4.47
C CYS A 221 -13.84 12.15 -3.20
N ALA A 222 -15.01 12.52 -2.70
CA ALA A 222 -15.19 13.34 -1.49
C ALA A 222 -15.06 12.49 -0.21
N HIS A 223 -13.83 12.00 0.07
CA HIS A 223 -13.59 11.20 1.27
C HIS A 223 -13.72 12.05 2.55
N PRO A 224 -14.44 11.58 3.61
CA PRO A 224 -14.74 12.41 4.78
C PRO A 224 -13.51 12.79 5.62
N ASN A 225 -12.47 11.95 5.68
CA ASN A 225 -11.36 12.09 6.63
C ASN A 225 -9.97 12.21 5.98
N TRP A 226 -9.79 11.74 4.73
CA TRP A 226 -8.49 11.67 4.06
C TRP A 226 -8.51 12.43 2.73
N SER A 227 -7.43 13.15 2.45
CA SER A 227 -7.17 13.68 1.11
C SER A 227 -6.30 12.69 0.34
N MET A 228 -6.89 12.03 -0.65
CA MET A 228 -6.27 10.94 -1.38
C MET A 228 -6.38 11.15 -2.90
N GLY A 229 -5.60 10.38 -3.68
CA GLY A 229 -5.75 10.33 -5.13
C GLY A 229 -7.14 9.81 -5.56
N ARG A 230 -7.58 10.18 -6.76
CA ARG A 230 -8.95 9.87 -7.25
C ARG A 230 -9.24 8.36 -7.26
N LYS A 231 -8.30 7.52 -7.72
CA LYS A 231 -8.46 6.05 -7.77
C LYS A 231 -8.74 5.47 -6.39
N ILE A 232 -7.88 5.74 -5.42
CA ILE A 232 -8.03 5.21 -4.05
C ILE A 232 -9.25 5.78 -3.33
N SER A 233 -9.71 7.00 -3.68
CA SER A 233 -10.96 7.57 -3.15
C SER A 233 -12.18 6.79 -3.62
N VAL A 234 -12.24 6.39 -4.91
CA VAL A 234 -13.31 5.52 -5.43
C VAL A 234 -13.21 4.12 -4.82
N ASP A 235 -12.01 3.57 -4.65
CA ASP A 235 -11.81 2.29 -3.95
C ASP A 235 -12.31 2.36 -2.49
N SER A 236 -12.11 3.48 -1.81
CA SER A 236 -12.66 3.71 -0.47
C SER A 236 -14.19 3.79 -0.51
N ALA A 237 -14.75 4.52 -1.48
CA ALA A 237 -16.20 4.67 -1.65
C ALA A 237 -16.90 3.33 -1.91
N SER A 238 -16.27 2.41 -2.65
CA SER A 238 -16.79 1.06 -2.96
C SER A 238 -16.42 0.01 -1.93
N MET A 239 -15.63 0.35 -0.92
CA MET A 239 -14.97 -0.58 0.02
C MET A 239 -13.99 -1.57 -0.65
N MET A 240 -13.65 -1.39 -1.95
CA MET A 240 -12.61 -2.18 -2.58
C MET A 240 -11.25 -1.93 -1.95
N ASN A 241 -10.94 -0.68 -1.54
CA ASN A 241 -9.70 -0.40 -0.81
C ASN A 241 -9.56 -1.32 0.40
N LYS A 242 -10.66 -1.49 1.16
CA LYS A 242 -10.68 -2.37 2.33
C LYS A 242 -10.64 -3.85 1.95
N GLY A 243 -11.18 -4.19 0.78
CA GLY A 243 -11.05 -5.53 0.21
C GLY A 243 -9.59 -5.88 -0.15
N LEU A 244 -8.88 -4.96 -0.81
CA LEU A 244 -7.44 -5.12 -1.12
C LEU A 244 -6.60 -5.20 0.15
N GLU A 245 -6.91 -4.40 1.14
CA GLU A 245 -6.25 -4.43 2.45
C GLU A 245 -6.50 -5.74 3.22
N LEU A 246 -7.69 -6.33 3.09
CA LEU A 246 -7.96 -7.66 3.66
C LEU A 246 -7.03 -8.72 3.05
N ILE A 247 -6.86 -8.69 1.72
CA ILE A 247 -5.94 -9.62 1.02
C ILE A 247 -4.50 -9.37 1.48
N GLU A 248 -4.08 -8.11 1.55
CA GLU A 248 -2.74 -7.73 1.99
C GLU A 248 -2.48 -8.16 3.45
N ALA A 249 -3.46 -7.97 4.36
CA ALA A 249 -3.35 -8.41 5.75
C ALA A 249 -3.15 -9.93 5.87
N CYS A 250 -3.82 -10.72 5.01
CA CYS A 250 -3.64 -12.17 5.00
C CYS A 250 -2.18 -12.53 4.71
N TRP A 251 -1.52 -11.86 3.77
CA TRP A 251 -0.13 -12.11 3.43
C TRP A 251 0.87 -11.56 4.45
N LEU A 252 0.66 -10.30 4.90
CA LEU A 252 1.57 -9.66 5.85
C LEU A 252 1.64 -10.36 7.21
N PHE A 253 0.51 -10.88 7.67
CA PHE A 253 0.39 -11.42 9.04
C PHE A 253 0.14 -12.93 9.07
N ASP A 254 0.25 -13.61 7.92
CA ASP A 254 -0.06 -15.04 7.79
C ASP A 254 -1.46 -15.37 8.36
N ALA A 255 -2.43 -14.50 8.07
CA ALA A 255 -3.80 -14.62 8.53
C ALA A 255 -4.68 -15.30 7.48
N ARG A 256 -5.57 -16.18 7.90
CA ARG A 256 -6.63 -16.68 7.01
C ARG A 256 -7.69 -15.57 6.79
N PRO A 257 -8.37 -15.55 5.61
CA PRO A 257 -9.41 -14.55 5.33
C PRO A 257 -10.54 -14.49 6.35
N ASP A 258 -10.84 -15.61 7.05
CA ASP A 258 -11.82 -15.68 8.13
C ASP A 258 -11.33 -15.09 9.47
N GLN A 259 -10.02 -14.89 9.62
CA GLN A 259 -9.42 -14.22 10.78
C GLN A 259 -9.34 -12.70 10.62
N VAL A 260 -9.67 -12.14 9.45
CA VAL A 260 -9.69 -10.69 9.20
C VAL A 260 -11.13 -10.20 9.10
N GLU A 261 -11.61 -9.53 10.13
CA GLU A 261 -12.94 -8.92 10.17
C GLU A 261 -12.85 -7.42 9.88
N VAL A 262 -13.68 -6.94 8.94
CA VAL A 262 -13.74 -5.50 8.62
C VAL A 262 -14.74 -4.83 9.57
N VAL A 263 -14.33 -3.70 10.15
CA VAL A 263 -15.13 -2.89 11.08
C VAL A 263 -15.20 -1.47 10.56
N ILE A 264 -16.41 -0.94 10.38
CA ILE A 264 -16.59 0.47 10.02
C ILE A 264 -16.43 1.31 11.29
N HIS A 265 -15.49 2.25 11.24
CA HIS A 265 -15.21 3.25 12.27
C HIS A 265 -15.17 4.65 11.65
N PRO A 266 -16.29 5.39 11.67
CA PRO A 266 -16.45 6.63 10.93
C PRO A 266 -15.45 7.73 11.28
N GLN A 267 -15.05 7.81 12.54
CA GLN A 267 -14.10 8.83 13.01
C GLN A 267 -12.68 8.62 12.47
N SER A 268 -12.34 7.40 12.02
CA SER A 268 -11.01 7.02 11.49
C SER A 268 -9.84 7.40 12.42
N VAL A 269 -10.06 7.37 13.71
CA VAL A 269 -9.07 7.65 14.76
C VAL A 269 -8.38 6.37 15.19
N ILE A 270 -9.15 5.27 15.30
CA ILE A 270 -8.60 3.92 15.42
C ILE A 270 -8.27 3.42 14.02
N HIS A 271 -6.98 3.11 13.79
CA HIS A 271 -6.52 2.66 12.49
C HIS A 271 -6.64 1.15 12.28
N SER A 272 -6.57 0.34 13.32
CA SER A 272 -6.98 -1.08 13.39
C SER A 272 -6.82 -1.63 14.80
N LEU A 273 -7.30 -2.87 15.03
CA LEU A 273 -7.25 -3.53 16.32
C LEU A 273 -6.87 -5.02 16.15
N VAL A 274 -6.37 -5.61 17.22
CA VAL A 274 -6.08 -7.04 17.33
C VAL A 274 -6.84 -7.60 18.54
N ASP A 275 -7.67 -8.64 18.31
CA ASP A 275 -8.49 -9.31 19.31
C ASP A 275 -7.78 -10.60 19.76
N TYR A 276 -7.58 -10.76 21.05
CA TYR A 276 -6.83 -11.85 21.67
C TYR A 276 -7.75 -12.89 22.33
N VAL A 277 -7.22 -14.09 22.55
CA VAL A 277 -7.97 -15.23 23.14
C VAL A 277 -8.36 -15.00 24.60
N ASP A 278 -7.63 -14.15 25.31
CA ASP A 278 -7.91 -13.78 26.70
C ASP A 278 -9.04 -12.74 26.85
N GLY A 279 -9.59 -12.27 25.72
CA GLY A 279 -10.64 -11.25 25.68
C GLY A 279 -10.12 -9.82 25.58
N SER A 280 -8.81 -9.62 25.53
CA SER A 280 -8.22 -8.29 25.32
C SER A 280 -8.35 -7.86 23.85
N VAL A 281 -8.54 -6.56 23.61
CA VAL A 281 -8.45 -5.95 22.28
C VAL A 281 -7.45 -4.81 22.35
N LEU A 282 -6.38 -4.89 21.56
CA LEU A 282 -5.39 -3.83 21.42
C LEU A 282 -5.68 -3.00 20.17
N ALA A 283 -5.55 -1.69 20.28
CA ALA A 283 -5.83 -0.76 19.20
C ALA A 283 -4.71 0.28 19.07
N GLN A 284 -4.36 0.63 17.84
CA GLN A 284 -3.52 1.79 17.59
C GLN A 284 -4.41 2.95 17.17
N LEU A 285 -4.22 4.10 17.84
CA LEU A 285 -4.94 5.34 17.60
C LEU A 285 -3.96 6.43 17.17
N GLY A 286 -4.43 7.35 16.32
CA GLY A 286 -3.67 8.53 15.90
C GLY A 286 -4.50 9.45 15.04
N ASN A 287 -4.00 10.66 14.83
CA ASN A 287 -4.55 11.54 13.80
C ASN A 287 -4.34 10.91 12.42
N PRO A 288 -5.24 11.13 11.45
CA PRO A 288 -5.13 10.59 10.10
C PRO A 288 -4.03 11.31 9.31
N ASP A 289 -2.79 10.88 9.50
CA ASP A 289 -1.59 11.42 8.87
C ASP A 289 -0.58 10.30 8.58
N MET A 290 -0.19 10.15 7.31
CA MET A 290 0.70 9.08 6.88
C MET A 290 2.12 9.19 7.45
N ARG A 291 2.53 10.34 7.96
CA ARG A 291 3.84 10.47 8.63
C ARG A 291 3.94 9.61 9.89
N THR A 292 2.82 9.30 10.55
CA THR A 292 2.80 8.42 11.72
C THR A 292 3.27 7.00 11.38
N PRO A 293 2.63 6.24 10.46
CA PRO A 293 3.09 4.90 10.08
C PRO A 293 4.46 4.93 9.39
N ILE A 294 4.78 5.98 8.63
CA ILE A 294 6.09 6.13 7.98
C ILE A 294 7.20 6.28 9.04
N ALA A 295 7.02 7.13 10.04
CA ALA A 295 7.99 7.31 11.13
C ALA A 295 8.16 6.02 11.95
N ASN A 296 7.05 5.32 12.25
CA ASN A 296 7.10 4.02 12.93
C ASN A 296 7.92 3.01 12.13
N ALA A 297 7.66 2.84 10.84
CA ALA A 297 8.35 1.87 10.02
C ALA A 297 9.83 2.25 9.76
N LEU A 298 10.14 3.53 9.52
CA LEU A 298 11.52 3.99 9.37
C LEU A 298 12.37 3.69 10.59
N ALA A 299 11.84 3.99 11.77
CA ALA A 299 12.59 3.88 13.01
C ALA A 299 12.49 2.50 13.68
N TRP A 300 11.57 1.63 13.22
CA TRP A 300 11.34 0.33 13.85
C TRP A 300 12.64 -0.42 14.16
N PRO A 301 12.80 -0.98 15.40
CA PRO A 301 11.81 -1.09 16.47
C PRO A 301 11.67 0.15 17.39
N GLU A 302 12.42 1.20 17.17
CA GLU A 302 12.35 2.45 17.93
C GLU A 302 11.16 3.31 17.48
N ARG A 303 10.98 4.45 18.16
CA ARG A 303 10.02 5.49 17.77
C ARG A 303 10.74 6.83 17.63
N ILE A 304 10.35 7.60 16.60
CA ILE A 304 10.85 8.94 16.34
C ILE A 304 9.69 9.92 16.21
N ASP A 305 9.97 11.20 16.33
CA ASP A 305 8.99 12.24 16.09
C ASP A 305 8.60 12.28 14.61
N SER A 306 7.31 12.10 14.35
CA SER A 306 6.74 12.16 13.00
C SER A 306 6.41 13.60 12.56
N GLY A 307 6.40 14.56 13.50
CA GLY A 307 5.88 15.91 13.30
C GLY A 307 4.35 15.99 13.24
N VAL A 308 3.64 14.92 13.58
CA VAL A 308 2.18 14.88 13.68
C VAL A 308 1.77 15.33 15.07
N ALA A 309 0.75 16.19 15.16
CA ALA A 309 0.22 16.65 16.44
C ALA A 309 -0.30 15.46 17.27
N PRO A 310 -0.13 15.47 18.62
CA PRO A 310 -0.72 14.46 19.49
C PRO A 310 -2.24 14.37 19.31
N LEU A 311 -2.78 13.15 19.43
CA LEU A 311 -4.21 12.92 19.40
C LEU A 311 -4.86 13.45 20.68
N ASP A 312 -5.87 14.31 20.54
CA ASP A 312 -6.68 14.79 21.65
C ASP A 312 -7.92 13.89 21.84
N LEU A 313 -7.84 12.98 22.79
CA LEU A 313 -8.94 12.06 23.11
C LEU A 313 -10.19 12.78 23.66
N PHE A 314 -10.02 13.93 24.29
CA PHE A 314 -11.16 14.71 24.79
C PHE A 314 -11.93 15.36 23.64
N ALA A 315 -11.23 15.81 22.60
CA ALA A 315 -11.86 16.32 21.38
C ALA A 315 -12.54 15.19 20.57
N VAL A 316 -11.97 14.00 20.53
CA VAL A 316 -12.59 12.81 19.91
C VAL A 316 -13.87 12.40 20.63
N ALA A 317 -13.85 12.37 21.94
CA ALA A 317 -14.96 12.10 22.87
C ALA A 317 -15.67 10.76 22.69
N ARG A 318 -15.93 10.31 21.43
CA ARG A 318 -16.74 9.11 21.12
C ARG A 318 -16.12 8.33 19.97
N LEU A 319 -16.20 7.00 20.07
CA LEU A 319 -15.75 6.05 19.04
C LEU A 319 -16.95 5.16 18.67
N ASP A 320 -17.32 5.15 17.39
CA ASP A 320 -18.44 4.37 16.88
C ASP A 320 -17.93 3.23 16.00
N PHE A 321 -18.65 2.08 16.07
CA PHE A 321 -18.32 0.89 15.30
C PHE A 321 -19.58 0.31 14.67
N GLN A 322 -19.49 -0.10 13.40
CA GLN A 322 -20.59 -0.70 12.65
C GLN A 322 -20.06 -1.89 11.84
N ARG A 323 -20.94 -2.84 11.53
CA ARG A 323 -20.66 -3.90 10.57
C ARG A 323 -20.80 -3.36 9.15
N PRO A 324 -19.91 -3.75 8.20
CA PRO A 324 -20.10 -3.42 6.80
C PRO A 324 -21.36 -4.11 6.24
N ASP A 325 -22.08 -3.39 5.39
CA ASP A 325 -23.21 -3.92 4.62
C ASP A 325 -22.70 -4.41 3.26
N GLU A 326 -22.60 -5.73 3.09
CA GLU A 326 -22.07 -6.34 1.84
C GLU A 326 -23.04 -6.21 0.66
N GLN A 327 -24.34 -5.88 0.87
CA GLN A 327 -25.26 -5.53 -0.23
C GLN A 327 -24.92 -4.14 -0.78
N ARG A 328 -24.58 -3.22 0.12
CA ARG A 328 -24.12 -1.88 -0.24
C ARG A 328 -22.72 -1.88 -0.83
N PHE A 329 -21.84 -2.75 -0.34
CA PHE A 329 -20.44 -2.83 -0.70
C PHE A 329 -20.05 -4.22 -1.25
N PRO A 330 -20.58 -4.60 -2.44
CA PRO A 330 -20.29 -5.92 -3.01
C PRO A 330 -18.79 -6.14 -3.30
N CYS A 331 -18.02 -5.07 -3.51
CA CYS A 331 -16.58 -5.15 -3.73
C CYS A 331 -15.84 -5.77 -2.53
N LEU A 332 -16.31 -5.56 -1.30
CA LEU A 332 -15.72 -6.18 -0.11
C LEU A 332 -15.93 -7.70 -0.11
N ARG A 333 -17.14 -8.16 -0.47
CA ARG A 333 -17.45 -9.60 -0.64
C ARG A 333 -16.57 -10.23 -1.72
N LEU A 334 -16.50 -9.61 -2.90
CA LEU A 334 -15.69 -10.09 -4.02
C LEU A 334 -14.20 -10.22 -3.66
N ALA A 335 -13.66 -9.26 -2.91
CA ALA A 335 -12.29 -9.32 -2.44
C ALA A 335 -12.07 -10.46 -1.43
N ARG A 336 -13.01 -10.71 -0.52
CA ARG A 336 -12.94 -11.86 0.39
C ARG A 336 -13.00 -13.20 -0.36
N GLU A 337 -13.87 -13.31 -1.35
CA GLU A 337 -13.98 -14.48 -2.22
C GLU A 337 -12.67 -14.71 -3.00
N ALA A 338 -12.08 -13.65 -3.56
CA ALA A 338 -10.79 -13.71 -4.24
C ALA A 338 -9.64 -14.11 -3.28
N ALA A 339 -9.64 -13.61 -2.04
CA ALA A 339 -8.68 -14.01 -1.00
C ALA A 339 -8.78 -15.51 -0.68
N MET A 340 -10.02 -16.03 -0.57
CA MET A 340 -10.25 -17.46 -0.30
C MET A 340 -9.88 -18.35 -1.50
N ALA A 341 -10.13 -17.89 -2.73
CA ALA A 341 -9.75 -18.62 -3.94
C ALA A 341 -8.23 -18.65 -4.16
N GLY A 342 -7.53 -17.59 -3.75
CA GLY A 342 -6.08 -17.48 -3.89
C GLY A 342 -5.61 -17.45 -5.34
N ASN A 343 -4.36 -17.87 -5.57
CA ASN A 343 -3.77 -17.99 -6.91
C ASN A 343 -3.95 -16.71 -7.76
N SER A 344 -4.47 -16.83 -8.99
CA SER A 344 -4.68 -15.67 -9.89
C SER A 344 -5.86 -14.77 -9.51
N ALA A 345 -6.76 -15.19 -8.62
CA ALA A 345 -7.98 -14.44 -8.32
C ALA A 345 -7.73 -13.02 -7.77
N PRO A 346 -6.82 -12.79 -6.81
CA PRO A 346 -6.51 -11.43 -6.33
C PRO A 346 -5.94 -10.51 -7.42
N ALA A 347 -5.08 -11.04 -8.31
CA ALA A 347 -4.52 -10.26 -9.42
C ALA A 347 -5.60 -9.87 -10.42
N MET A 348 -6.51 -10.81 -10.75
CA MET A 348 -7.66 -10.55 -11.62
C MET A 348 -8.63 -9.53 -11.02
N LEU A 349 -8.92 -9.65 -9.72
CA LEU A 349 -9.75 -8.69 -8.97
C LEU A 349 -9.15 -7.27 -9.09
N ASN A 350 -7.86 -7.12 -8.80
CA ASN A 350 -7.18 -5.83 -8.84
C ASN A 350 -7.21 -5.23 -10.25
N ALA A 351 -6.89 -6.01 -11.28
CA ALA A 351 -6.88 -5.58 -12.66
C ALA A 351 -8.27 -5.12 -13.14
N ALA A 352 -9.31 -5.92 -12.86
CA ALA A 352 -10.69 -5.58 -13.19
C ALA A 352 -11.16 -4.31 -12.46
N ASN A 353 -10.79 -4.15 -11.19
CA ASN A 353 -11.08 -2.96 -10.40
C ASN A 353 -10.41 -1.71 -10.99
N GLU A 354 -9.15 -1.77 -11.36
CA GLU A 354 -8.45 -0.62 -11.95
C GLU A 354 -9.13 -0.14 -13.25
N VAL A 355 -9.52 -1.06 -14.13
CA VAL A 355 -10.24 -0.73 -15.37
C VAL A 355 -11.63 -0.16 -15.06
N ALA A 356 -12.38 -0.77 -14.15
CA ALA A 356 -13.72 -0.32 -13.79
C ALA A 356 -13.71 1.06 -13.13
N VAL A 357 -12.77 1.30 -12.21
CA VAL A 357 -12.61 2.60 -11.53
C VAL A 357 -12.21 3.69 -12.53
N ALA A 358 -11.29 3.41 -13.46
CA ALA A 358 -10.93 4.36 -14.52
C ALA A 358 -12.16 4.70 -15.39
N ALA A 359 -12.93 3.71 -15.80
CA ALA A 359 -14.14 3.91 -16.60
C ALA A 359 -15.21 4.73 -15.83
N PHE A 360 -15.35 4.52 -14.53
CA PHE A 360 -16.24 5.33 -13.69
C PHE A 360 -15.76 6.78 -13.58
N LEU A 361 -14.49 7.00 -13.33
CA LEU A 361 -13.89 8.34 -13.26
C LEU A 361 -14.03 9.13 -14.56
N ASP A 362 -14.00 8.43 -15.71
CA ASP A 362 -14.21 8.99 -17.04
C ASP A 362 -15.71 9.18 -17.38
N GLY A 363 -16.63 8.79 -16.50
CA GLY A 363 -18.08 8.87 -16.70
C GLY A 363 -18.64 7.87 -17.72
N ARG A 364 -17.88 6.82 -18.07
CA ARG A 364 -18.31 5.78 -19.05
C ARG A 364 -19.25 4.76 -18.41
N ILE A 365 -19.20 4.59 -17.09
CA ILE A 365 -20.07 3.67 -16.35
C ILE A 365 -20.63 4.34 -15.08
N ARG A 366 -21.67 3.75 -14.51
CA ARG A 366 -22.23 4.15 -13.22
C ARG A 366 -21.53 3.41 -12.08
N TYR A 367 -21.60 3.98 -10.88
CA TYR A 367 -20.95 3.44 -9.68
C TYR A 367 -21.25 1.94 -9.41
N PRO A 368 -22.51 1.43 -9.45
CA PRO A 368 -22.77 0.02 -9.19
C PRO A 368 -22.16 -0.93 -10.25
N GLN A 369 -21.85 -0.42 -11.45
CA GLN A 369 -21.25 -1.23 -12.51
C GLN A 369 -19.80 -1.59 -12.20
N ILE A 370 -19.12 -0.87 -11.28
CA ILE A 370 -17.77 -1.23 -10.82
C ILE A 370 -17.77 -2.67 -10.29
N ALA A 371 -18.63 -2.97 -9.33
CA ALA A 371 -18.72 -4.31 -8.76
C ALA A 371 -19.16 -5.37 -9.78
N ARG A 372 -20.06 -5.02 -10.69
CA ARG A 372 -20.53 -5.96 -11.76
C ARG A 372 -19.42 -6.35 -12.71
N ILE A 373 -18.60 -5.40 -13.15
CA ILE A 373 -17.44 -5.69 -14.01
C ILE A 373 -16.49 -6.65 -13.31
N ILE A 374 -16.17 -6.39 -12.05
CA ILE A 374 -15.26 -7.23 -11.28
C ILE A 374 -15.83 -8.65 -11.12
N GLU A 375 -17.10 -8.78 -10.76
CA GLU A 375 -17.78 -10.05 -10.58
C GLU A 375 -17.84 -10.86 -11.90
N ASP A 376 -18.20 -10.20 -13.00
CA ASP A 376 -18.25 -10.83 -14.34
C ASP A 376 -16.87 -11.31 -14.80
N VAL A 377 -15.81 -10.53 -14.57
CA VAL A 377 -14.43 -10.93 -14.89
C VAL A 377 -14.01 -12.14 -14.06
N LEU A 378 -14.24 -12.12 -12.74
CA LEU A 378 -13.88 -13.25 -11.85
C LEU A 378 -14.63 -14.54 -12.21
N ASN A 379 -15.89 -14.43 -12.66
CA ASN A 379 -16.71 -15.59 -13.03
C ASN A 379 -16.42 -16.11 -14.46
N SER A 380 -15.79 -15.30 -15.33
CA SER A 380 -15.57 -15.69 -16.73
C SER A 380 -14.28 -16.47 -16.97
N GLU A 381 -13.33 -16.44 -16.03
CA GLU A 381 -12.04 -17.11 -16.16
C GLU A 381 -11.77 -18.02 -14.96
N PRO A 382 -11.21 -19.23 -15.19
CA PRO A 382 -10.83 -20.11 -14.10
C PRO A 382 -9.63 -19.53 -13.33
N VAL A 383 -9.63 -19.76 -12.02
CA VAL A 383 -8.47 -19.46 -11.19
C VAL A 383 -7.35 -20.44 -11.53
N VAL A 384 -6.18 -19.90 -11.88
CA VAL A 384 -4.99 -20.69 -12.26
C VAL A 384 -3.86 -20.44 -11.25
N ALA A 385 -3.00 -21.45 -11.09
CA ALA A 385 -1.81 -21.33 -10.26
C ALA A 385 -0.88 -20.23 -10.78
N VAL A 386 -0.25 -19.50 -9.87
CA VAL A 386 0.69 -18.41 -10.18
C VAL A 386 2.02 -18.70 -9.47
N ASP A 387 2.83 -19.55 -10.09
CA ASP A 387 4.11 -19.99 -9.56
C ASP A 387 5.28 -19.09 -9.99
N GLU A 388 5.04 -18.18 -10.92
CA GLU A 388 6.00 -17.25 -11.46
C GLU A 388 5.35 -15.89 -11.78
N LEU A 389 6.18 -14.85 -11.89
CA LEU A 389 5.73 -13.50 -12.06
C LEU A 389 5.02 -13.27 -13.41
N GLU A 390 5.45 -13.97 -14.44
CA GLU A 390 4.87 -13.95 -15.77
C GLU A 390 3.42 -14.46 -15.76
N ALA A 391 3.11 -15.48 -14.96
CA ALA A 391 1.74 -15.98 -14.79
C ALA A 391 0.84 -14.94 -14.11
N VAL A 392 1.36 -14.17 -13.14
CA VAL A 392 0.64 -13.05 -12.52
C VAL A 392 0.31 -11.96 -13.55
N PHE A 393 1.30 -11.56 -14.36
CA PHE A 393 1.09 -10.56 -15.41
C PHE A 393 0.15 -11.03 -16.52
N ALA A 394 0.19 -12.31 -16.85
CA ALA A 394 -0.75 -12.90 -17.82
C ALA A 394 -2.19 -12.87 -17.29
N ALA A 395 -2.41 -13.20 -16.00
CA ALA A 395 -3.72 -13.11 -15.36
C ALA A 395 -4.23 -11.68 -15.27
N ASP A 396 -3.38 -10.72 -14.88
CA ASP A 396 -3.69 -9.28 -14.87
C ASP A 396 -4.10 -8.78 -16.27
N SER A 397 -3.29 -9.06 -17.28
CA SER A 397 -3.54 -8.64 -18.66
C SER A 397 -4.83 -9.24 -19.21
N LYS A 398 -5.11 -10.50 -18.91
CA LYS A 398 -6.35 -11.18 -19.30
C LYS A 398 -7.57 -10.53 -18.66
N ALA A 399 -7.51 -10.26 -17.36
CA ALA A 399 -8.59 -9.62 -16.62
C ALA A 399 -8.87 -8.20 -17.14
N ARG A 400 -7.83 -7.42 -17.45
CA ARG A 400 -7.99 -6.08 -18.08
C ARG A 400 -8.68 -6.20 -19.43
N MET A 401 -8.27 -7.12 -20.28
CA MET A 401 -8.90 -7.36 -21.57
C MET A 401 -10.40 -7.69 -21.43
N LEU A 402 -10.77 -8.55 -20.49
CA LEU A 402 -12.16 -8.93 -20.23
C LEU A 402 -12.98 -7.74 -19.71
N ALA A 403 -12.42 -6.93 -18.80
CA ALA A 403 -13.07 -5.73 -18.29
C ALA A 403 -13.30 -4.70 -19.43
N GLU A 404 -12.34 -4.48 -20.33
CA GLU A 404 -12.51 -3.61 -21.50
C GLU A 404 -13.54 -4.16 -22.50
N GLN A 405 -13.60 -5.49 -22.69
CA GLN A 405 -14.65 -6.12 -23.50
C GLN A 405 -16.05 -5.90 -22.89
N TRP A 406 -16.15 -5.99 -21.56
CA TRP A 406 -17.39 -5.71 -20.86
C TRP A 406 -17.84 -4.26 -21.09
N LEU A 407 -16.93 -3.30 -20.96
CA LEU A 407 -17.17 -1.88 -21.25
C LEU A 407 -17.65 -1.64 -22.67
N SER A 408 -17.04 -2.33 -23.66
CA SER A 408 -17.43 -2.19 -25.07
C SER A 408 -18.82 -2.72 -25.39
N ARG A 409 -19.38 -3.62 -24.56
CA ARG A 409 -20.69 -4.23 -24.76
C ARG A 409 -21.81 -3.52 -24.00
N ASN A 410 -21.49 -2.83 -22.91
CA ASN A 410 -22.46 -2.33 -21.92
C ASN A 410 -22.27 -0.84 -21.60
N GLY A 411 -21.26 -0.18 -22.18
CA GLY A 411 -20.94 1.24 -22.02
C GLY A 411 -21.57 2.14 -23.08
#